data_9e032d0f3bd90cd1459011d1d41e6520
#
_entry.id   9e032d0f3bd90cd1459011d1d41e6520
#
_cell.length_a   1.000
_cell.length_b   1.000
_cell.length_c   1.000
_cell.angle_alpha   90.00
_cell.angle_beta   90.00
_cell.angle_gamma   90.00
#
_symmetry.space_group_name_H-M   'P 1'
#
loop_
_entity.id
_entity.type
_entity.pdbx_description
1 polymer ?
#
loop_
_entity_poly.entity_id
_entity_poly.type
_entity_poly.pdbx_seq_one_letter_code
_entity_poly.pdbx_strand_id
1 'polypeptide(L)'
;MGYTSEATYSYEDDCAATNTFLDELQEYCPGADFHYLEGNHERRIEKYCITSAMRSGAPDIQREAEHLRQLYAVEEVLCLDKRKIPLYRQGQFYHDLGVPATIKLGKCHFTHGVSTAMNAAKTHVERFNGNVCFGHTHRCDSFTIRTVSQGVIGAWNPGCLCVLQPLYLHQNVSNWSHGYGLQLVTSSGDFLHINIPIIEGKSYFVSVAERLS
;
A
#
# COMPACT_ATOMS: atom_id res chain seq x y z
N MET A 1 -5.84 -24.24 -8.79
CA MET A 1 -4.45 -24.41 -8.39
C MET A 1 -4.46 -24.63 -6.89
N GLY A 2 -4.12 -25.82 -6.42
CA GLY A 2 -4.02 -26.10 -5.00
C GLY A 2 -2.79 -25.38 -4.45
N TYR A 3 -2.98 -24.57 -3.44
CA TYR A 3 -1.88 -24.18 -2.57
C TYR A 3 -1.40 -25.47 -1.91
N THR A 4 -0.16 -25.86 -2.17
CA THR A 4 0.44 -27.01 -1.49
C THR A 4 0.61 -26.65 -0.02
N SER A 5 0.35 -27.61 0.86
CA SER A 5 0.44 -27.52 2.32
C SER A 5 1.85 -27.23 2.88
N GLU A 6 2.79 -26.85 2.03
CA GLU A 6 4.18 -26.52 2.38
C GLU A 6 4.44 -25.00 2.47
N ALA A 7 3.39 -24.15 2.40
CA ALA A 7 3.56 -22.72 2.64
C ALA A 7 3.86 -22.49 4.12
N THR A 8 5.10 -22.11 4.40
CA THR A 8 5.59 -21.79 5.76
C THR A 8 5.05 -20.45 6.29
N TYR A 9 4.20 -19.76 5.54
CA TYR A 9 3.62 -18.47 5.91
C TYR A 9 2.15 -18.63 6.19
N SER A 10 1.71 -18.19 7.37
CA SER A 10 0.31 -18.09 7.72
C SER A 10 -0.17 -16.63 7.61
N TYR A 11 -1.46 -16.43 7.34
CA TYR A 11 -2.07 -15.11 7.37
C TYR A 11 -1.98 -14.47 8.77
N GLU A 12 -2.06 -15.30 9.81
CA GLU A 12 -1.94 -14.86 11.21
C GLU A 12 -0.55 -14.30 11.50
N ASP A 13 0.51 -14.94 10.98
CA ASP A 13 1.90 -14.46 11.13
C ASP A 13 2.11 -13.14 10.40
N ASP A 14 1.57 -12.99 9.20
CA ASP A 14 1.63 -11.74 8.44
C ASP A 14 0.89 -10.60 9.17
N CYS A 15 -0.28 -10.89 9.75
CA CYS A 15 -1.01 -9.91 10.56
C CYS A 15 -0.25 -9.55 11.84
N ALA A 16 0.36 -10.52 12.52
CA ALA A 16 1.15 -10.29 13.73
C ALA A 16 2.38 -9.41 13.43
N ALA A 17 3.12 -9.71 12.36
CA ALA A 17 4.25 -8.90 11.93
C ALA A 17 3.84 -7.46 11.57
N THR A 18 2.72 -7.31 10.87
CA THR A 18 2.19 -5.98 10.51
C THR A 18 1.74 -5.20 11.75
N ASN A 19 1.10 -5.86 12.73
CA ASN A 19 0.72 -5.22 13.99
C ASN A 19 1.95 -4.74 14.75
N THR A 20 3.00 -5.57 14.87
CA THR A 20 4.25 -5.18 15.51
C THR A 20 4.85 -3.96 14.83
N PHE A 21 4.90 -3.95 13.49
CA PHE A 21 5.40 -2.81 12.72
C PHE A 21 4.59 -1.53 12.95
N LEU A 22 3.26 -1.62 13.02
CA LEU A 22 2.40 -0.47 13.32
C LEU A 22 2.60 0.05 14.75
N ASP A 23 2.80 -0.84 15.74
CA ASP A 23 3.09 -0.46 17.11
C ASP A 23 4.42 0.31 17.20
N GLU A 24 5.47 -0.21 16.57
CA GLU A 24 6.77 0.44 16.50
C GLU A 24 6.69 1.81 15.82
N LEU A 25 5.98 1.92 14.69
CA LEU A 25 5.81 3.21 14.01
C LEU A 25 5.11 4.24 14.90
N GLN A 26 4.07 3.85 15.65
CA GLN A 26 3.37 4.76 16.56
C GLN A 26 4.25 5.16 17.75
N GLU A 27 5.10 4.25 18.23
CA GLU A 27 6.06 4.53 19.29
C GLU A 27 7.16 5.51 18.84
N TYR A 28 7.75 5.27 17.67
CA TYR A 28 8.84 6.11 17.15
C TYR A 28 8.39 7.43 16.54
N CYS A 29 7.11 7.54 16.16
CA CYS A 29 6.53 8.74 15.56
C CYS A 29 5.37 9.29 16.41
N PRO A 30 5.60 9.67 17.68
CA PRO A 30 4.53 10.14 18.55
C PRO A 30 3.90 11.44 18.00
N GLY A 31 2.58 11.45 17.91
CA GLY A 31 1.82 12.60 17.40
C GLY A 31 1.72 12.67 15.87
N ALA A 32 2.22 11.67 15.12
CA ALA A 32 1.98 11.57 13.70
C ALA A 32 0.55 11.11 13.40
N ASP A 33 -0.01 11.63 12.31
CA ASP A 33 -1.27 11.13 11.75
C ASP A 33 -0.98 9.95 10.81
N PHE A 34 -1.61 8.82 11.10
CA PHE A 34 -1.47 7.62 10.30
C PHE A 34 -2.68 7.42 9.40
N HIS A 35 -2.45 6.94 8.18
CA HIS A 35 -3.50 6.62 7.21
C HIS A 35 -3.21 5.25 6.60
N TYR A 36 -4.19 4.35 6.57
CA TYR A 36 -4.06 3.04 5.95
C TYR A 36 -4.81 2.99 4.62
N LEU A 37 -4.09 2.75 3.54
CA LEU A 37 -4.66 2.59 2.20
C LEU A 37 -4.75 1.10 1.88
N GLU A 38 -5.98 0.59 1.80
CA GLU A 38 -6.23 -0.82 1.52
C GLU A 38 -5.62 -1.23 0.17
N GLY A 39 -4.84 -2.30 0.17
CA GLY A 39 -4.30 -2.92 -1.02
C GLY A 39 -5.21 -4.03 -1.57
N ASN A 40 -4.78 -4.61 -2.67
CA ASN A 40 -5.51 -5.72 -3.29
C ASN A 40 -5.33 -7.05 -2.52
N HIS A 41 -4.32 -7.16 -1.66
CA HIS A 41 -4.05 -8.36 -0.87
C HIS A 41 -5.00 -8.45 0.32
N GLU A 42 -5.24 -7.38 1.02
CA GLU A 42 -6.17 -7.29 2.15
C GLU A 42 -7.58 -7.70 1.73
N ARG A 43 -7.98 -7.33 0.51
CA ARG A 43 -9.29 -7.68 -0.03
C ARG A 43 -9.44 -9.15 -0.48
N ARG A 44 -8.41 -9.95 -0.48
CA ARG A 44 -8.49 -11.34 -1.00
C ARG A 44 -9.46 -12.20 -0.21
N ILE A 45 -9.43 -12.13 1.10
CA ILE A 45 -10.32 -12.91 1.96
C ILE A 45 -11.75 -12.41 1.82
N GLU A 46 -11.98 -11.11 1.88
CA GLU A 46 -13.29 -10.52 1.66
C GLU A 46 -13.88 -10.94 0.32
N LYS A 47 -13.09 -10.84 -0.75
CA LYS A 47 -13.51 -11.25 -2.08
C LYS A 47 -13.82 -12.75 -2.17
N TYR A 48 -13.04 -13.58 -1.50
CA TYR A 48 -13.30 -15.02 -1.40
C TYR A 48 -14.63 -15.29 -0.70
N CYS A 49 -14.88 -14.67 0.44
CA CYS A 49 -16.12 -14.80 1.20
C CYS A 49 -17.35 -14.38 0.38
N ILE A 50 -17.31 -13.20 -0.24
CA ILE A 50 -18.38 -12.69 -1.10
C ILE A 50 -18.65 -13.66 -2.27
N THR A 51 -17.59 -14.10 -2.94
CA THR A 51 -17.73 -15.00 -4.10
C THR A 51 -18.31 -16.36 -3.69
N SER A 52 -17.89 -16.89 -2.54
CA SER A 52 -18.41 -18.16 -2.00
C SER A 52 -19.87 -18.05 -1.62
N ALA A 53 -20.27 -16.96 -0.96
CA ALA A 53 -21.67 -16.70 -0.60
C ALA A 53 -22.56 -16.57 -1.85
N MET A 54 -22.10 -15.84 -2.86
CA MET A 54 -22.86 -15.66 -4.10
C MET A 54 -23.03 -16.95 -4.90
N ARG A 55 -22.01 -17.83 -4.90
CA ARG A 55 -22.06 -19.09 -5.66
C ARG A 55 -22.91 -20.16 -4.99
N SER A 56 -22.95 -20.22 -3.68
CA SER A 56 -23.63 -21.30 -2.97
C SER A 56 -25.15 -21.16 -3.01
N GLY A 57 -25.67 -19.93 -2.95
CA GLY A 57 -27.08 -19.64 -2.78
C GLY A 57 -27.70 -20.18 -1.48
N ALA A 58 -26.93 -20.88 -0.66
CA ALA A 58 -27.37 -21.49 0.57
C ALA A 58 -27.25 -20.51 1.76
N PRO A 59 -28.32 -20.28 2.55
CA PRO A 59 -28.32 -19.28 3.63
C PRO A 59 -27.30 -19.54 4.75
N ASP A 60 -26.98 -20.77 5.03
CA ASP A 60 -25.96 -21.16 6.02
C ASP A 60 -24.55 -20.81 5.54
N ILE A 61 -24.23 -21.09 4.28
CA ILE A 61 -22.94 -20.71 3.69
C ILE A 61 -22.82 -19.18 3.56
N GLN A 62 -23.91 -18.50 3.28
CA GLN A 62 -23.93 -17.02 3.26
C GLN A 62 -23.61 -16.45 4.64
N ARG A 63 -24.21 -16.99 5.69
CA ARG A 63 -23.92 -16.56 7.06
C ARG A 63 -22.47 -16.84 7.47
N GLU A 64 -21.95 -18.01 7.13
CA GLU A 64 -20.56 -18.38 7.42
C GLU A 64 -19.59 -17.46 6.66
N ALA A 65 -19.83 -17.21 5.38
CA ALA A 65 -19.02 -16.30 4.60
C ALA A 65 -19.03 -14.86 5.15
N GLU A 66 -20.19 -14.37 5.63
CA GLU A 66 -20.28 -13.05 6.27
C GLU A 66 -19.53 -13.03 7.61
N HIS A 67 -19.61 -14.10 8.40
CA HIS A 67 -18.86 -14.22 9.64
C HIS A 67 -17.34 -14.20 9.40
N LEU A 68 -16.85 -14.97 8.43
CA LEU A 68 -15.44 -14.96 8.03
C LEU A 68 -15.00 -13.59 7.51
N ARG A 69 -15.86 -12.93 6.73
CA ARG A 69 -15.58 -11.58 6.22
C ARG A 69 -15.37 -10.58 7.36
N GLN A 70 -16.19 -10.63 8.39
CA GLN A 70 -16.05 -9.76 9.57
C GLN A 70 -14.81 -10.10 10.37
N LEU A 71 -14.57 -11.40 10.61
CA LEU A 71 -13.44 -11.87 11.43
C LEU A 71 -12.07 -11.49 10.81
N TYR A 72 -11.98 -11.53 9.49
CA TYR A 72 -10.75 -11.26 8.75
C TYR A 72 -10.75 -9.89 8.05
N ALA A 73 -11.64 -8.99 8.44
CA ALA A 73 -11.60 -7.61 7.97
C ALA A 73 -10.29 -6.94 8.37
N VAL A 74 -9.66 -6.19 7.47
CA VAL A 74 -8.33 -5.61 7.72
C VAL A 74 -8.32 -4.69 8.94
N GLU A 75 -9.39 -3.93 9.16
CA GLU A 75 -9.54 -3.08 10.34
C GLU A 75 -9.54 -3.85 11.66
N GLU A 76 -10.14 -5.05 11.66
CA GLU A 76 -10.20 -5.92 12.84
C GLU A 76 -8.85 -6.58 13.12
N VAL A 77 -8.26 -7.24 12.10
CA VAL A 77 -7.00 -7.98 12.27
C VAL A 77 -5.81 -7.07 12.55
N LEU A 78 -5.83 -5.82 12.07
CA LEU A 78 -4.80 -4.81 12.34
C LEU A 78 -5.19 -3.83 13.44
N CYS A 79 -6.33 -4.02 14.09
CA CYS A 79 -6.81 -3.17 15.18
C CYS A 79 -6.78 -1.67 14.84
N LEU A 80 -7.16 -1.30 13.61
CA LEU A 80 -6.99 0.06 13.09
C LEU A 80 -7.80 1.08 13.89
N ASP A 81 -9.01 0.75 14.32
CA ASP A 81 -9.86 1.63 15.14
C ASP A 81 -9.23 1.92 16.51
N LYS A 82 -8.66 0.90 17.17
CA LYS A 82 -7.96 1.07 18.45
C LYS A 82 -6.72 1.95 18.30
N ARG A 83 -6.05 1.87 17.16
CA ARG A 83 -4.88 2.68 16.80
C ARG A 83 -5.25 4.08 16.33
N LYS A 84 -6.54 4.35 16.11
CA LYS A 84 -7.04 5.60 15.50
C LYS A 84 -6.47 5.85 14.10
N ILE A 85 -6.29 4.79 13.32
CA ILE A 85 -5.79 4.82 11.96
C ILE A 85 -6.99 4.72 11.00
N PRO A 86 -7.36 5.77 10.27
CA PRO A 86 -8.43 5.70 9.28
C PRO A 86 -8.05 4.77 8.13
N LEU A 87 -9.00 3.91 7.76
CA LEU A 87 -8.90 2.98 6.63
C LEU A 87 -9.56 3.56 5.40
N TYR A 88 -8.84 3.58 4.28
CA TYR A 88 -9.33 3.97 2.96
C TYR A 88 -9.47 2.73 2.08
N ARG A 89 -10.72 2.25 1.94
CA ARG A 89 -11.01 0.97 1.27
C ARG A 89 -10.98 1.06 -0.24
N GLN A 90 -10.53 0.01 -0.88
CA GLN A 90 -10.75 -0.20 -2.30
C GLN A 90 -12.26 -0.43 -2.58
N GLY A 91 -12.74 0.17 -3.67
CA GLY A 91 -14.16 0.10 -4.03
C GLY A 91 -15.03 1.16 -3.34
N GLN A 92 -14.48 1.97 -2.45
CA GLN A 92 -15.12 3.16 -1.91
C GLN A 92 -14.45 4.41 -2.45
N PHE A 93 -15.26 5.38 -2.86
CA PHE A 93 -14.78 6.68 -3.30
C PHE A 93 -14.80 7.63 -2.10
N TYR A 94 -13.65 8.25 -1.83
CA TYR A 94 -13.50 9.21 -0.76
C TYR A 94 -13.43 10.60 -1.37
N HIS A 95 -14.32 11.49 -0.92
CA HIS A 95 -14.48 12.82 -1.47
C HIS A 95 -14.77 12.80 -2.99
N ASP A 96 -14.44 13.86 -3.68
CA ASP A 96 -14.68 14.02 -5.12
C ASP A 96 -13.50 13.51 -5.98
N LEU A 97 -12.60 12.70 -5.42
CA LEU A 97 -11.38 12.28 -6.12
C LEU A 97 -11.64 11.27 -7.24
N GLY A 98 -12.77 10.57 -7.23
CA GLY A 98 -13.14 9.60 -8.26
C GLY A 98 -12.24 8.36 -8.33
N VAL A 99 -11.32 8.17 -7.37
CA VAL A 99 -10.41 7.03 -7.28
C VAL A 99 -10.53 6.38 -5.90
N PRO A 100 -10.82 5.07 -5.82
CA PRO A 100 -10.92 4.35 -4.55
C PRO A 100 -9.60 4.32 -3.80
N ALA A 101 -9.66 4.20 -2.47
CA ALA A 101 -8.47 4.09 -1.60
C ALA A 101 -7.40 5.14 -1.93
N THR A 102 -7.82 6.40 -2.07
CA THR A 102 -6.92 7.50 -2.41
C THR A 102 -7.14 8.65 -1.44
N ILE A 103 -6.06 9.18 -0.90
CA ILE A 103 -6.06 10.42 -0.12
C ILE A 103 -5.20 11.47 -0.82
N LYS A 104 -5.43 12.72 -0.48
CA LYS A 104 -4.63 13.86 -0.96
C LYS A 104 -4.04 14.59 0.24
N LEU A 105 -2.72 14.67 0.30
CA LEU A 105 -1.98 15.44 1.30
C LEU A 105 -1.15 16.50 0.57
N GLY A 106 -1.44 17.75 0.87
CA GLY A 106 -0.85 18.87 0.12
C GLY A 106 -1.17 18.78 -1.37
N LYS A 107 -0.15 18.81 -2.22
CA LYS A 107 -0.27 18.74 -3.69
C LYS A 107 -0.01 17.33 -4.24
N CYS A 108 -0.01 16.30 -3.40
CA CYS A 108 0.24 14.92 -3.80
C CYS A 108 -0.92 13.99 -3.42
N HIS A 109 -1.29 13.09 -4.32
CA HIS A 109 -2.20 12.00 -4.05
C HIS A 109 -1.43 10.77 -3.56
N PHE A 110 -2.02 10.01 -2.66
CA PHE A 110 -1.50 8.72 -2.18
C PHE A 110 -2.54 7.65 -2.44
N THR A 111 -2.13 6.57 -3.07
CA THR A 111 -3.02 5.46 -3.44
C THR A 111 -2.26 4.14 -3.39
N HIS A 112 -3.00 3.02 -3.22
CA HIS A 112 -2.38 1.70 -3.40
C HIS A 112 -1.81 1.53 -4.82
N GLY A 113 -2.50 2.08 -5.82
CA GLY A 113 -2.11 2.00 -7.22
C GLY A 113 -3.23 1.48 -8.11
N VAL A 114 -3.25 1.97 -9.35
CA VAL A 114 -4.30 1.69 -10.35
C VAL A 114 -3.78 0.96 -11.58
N SER A 115 -2.48 0.64 -11.62
CA SER A 115 -1.84 -0.02 -12.76
C SER A 115 -0.64 -0.85 -12.32
N THR A 116 -0.50 -2.05 -12.91
CA THR A 116 0.66 -2.94 -12.77
C THR A 116 1.56 -2.95 -14.00
N ALA A 117 1.28 -2.10 -14.99
CA ALA A 117 2.05 -2.03 -16.23
C ALA A 117 3.55 -1.80 -15.98
N MET A 118 4.39 -2.13 -16.96
CA MET A 118 5.83 -1.89 -16.89
C MET A 118 6.13 -0.40 -16.65
N ASN A 119 5.37 0.48 -17.25
CA ASN A 119 5.48 1.94 -17.09
C ASN A 119 4.41 2.48 -16.11
N ALA A 120 4.25 1.84 -14.96
CA ALA A 120 3.20 2.17 -13.99
C ALA A 120 3.28 3.63 -13.54
N ALA A 121 4.46 4.16 -13.24
CA ALA A 121 4.63 5.55 -12.82
C ALA A 121 4.11 6.54 -13.89
N LYS A 122 4.44 6.32 -15.15
CA LYS A 122 3.91 7.13 -16.27
C LYS A 122 2.37 7.05 -16.32
N THR A 123 1.81 5.84 -16.24
CA THR A 123 0.35 5.61 -16.25
C THR A 123 -0.34 6.35 -15.11
N HIS A 124 0.25 6.37 -13.92
CA HIS A 124 -0.31 7.09 -12.77
C HIS A 124 -0.31 8.61 -12.98
N VAL A 125 0.80 9.18 -13.46
CA VAL A 125 0.83 10.63 -13.79
C VAL A 125 -0.26 10.99 -14.79
N GLU A 126 -0.43 10.19 -15.83
CA GLU A 126 -1.41 10.45 -16.90
C GLU A 126 -2.85 10.32 -16.36
N ARG A 127 -3.15 9.31 -15.52
CA ARG A 127 -4.50 9.11 -14.97
C ARG A 127 -4.87 10.14 -13.92
N PHE A 128 -3.93 10.50 -13.04
CA PHE A 128 -4.18 11.48 -11.98
C PHE A 128 -4.06 12.93 -12.49
N ASN A 129 -3.42 13.12 -13.61
CA ASN A 129 -3.06 14.45 -14.13
C ASN A 129 -2.48 15.33 -13.02
N GLY A 130 -1.57 14.79 -12.22
CA GLY A 130 -1.05 15.41 -11.01
C GLY A 130 0.00 14.55 -10.31
N ASN A 131 0.43 15.00 -9.15
CA ASN A 131 1.40 14.28 -8.35
C ASN A 131 0.76 13.12 -7.61
N VAL A 132 1.41 11.95 -7.66
CA VAL A 132 0.90 10.74 -7.02
C VAL A 132 2.01 9.84 -6.47
N CYS A 133 1.88 9.44 -5.23
CA CYS A 133 2.66 8.38 -4.62
C CYS A 133 1.82 7.10 -4.61
N PHE A 134 2.37 5.99 -5.09
CA PHE A 134 1.61 4.76 -5.26
C PHE A 134 2.45 3.52 -4.90
N GLY A 135 1.79 2.40 -4.61
CA GLY A 135 2.39 1.10 -4.35
C GLY A 135 2.09 0.09 -5.45
N HIS A 136 1.61 -1.10 -5.05
CA HIS A 136 1.07 -2.18 -5.89
C HIS A 136 2.06 -2.93 -6.76
N THR A 137 3.00 -2.27 -7.44
CA THR A 137 3.93 -2.94 -8.35
C THR A 137 5.15 -3.52 -7.63
N HIS A 138 5.36 -3.17 -6.36
CA HIS A 138 6.49 -3.58 -5.51
C HIS A 138 7.88 -3.16 -6.06
N ARG A 139 7.91 -2.32 -7.09
CA ARG A 139 9.14 -1.84 -7.74
C ARG A 139 9.39 -0.39 -7.36
N CYS A 140 10.63 -0.06 -7.04
CA CYS A 140 11.03 1.33 -6.98
C CYS A 140 10.98 1.90 -8.40
N ASP A 141 10.11 2.88 -8.61
CA ASP A 141 9.86 3.50 -9.92
C ASP A 141 9.49 4.98 -9.74
N SER A 142 9.84 5.80 -10.72
CA SER A 142 9.39 7.19 -10.74
C SER A 142 9.33 7.71 -12.18
N PHE A 143 8.41 8.63 -12.39
CA PHE A 143 8.28 9.32 -13.66
C PHE A 143 7.83 10.76 -13.44
N THR A 144 8.49 11.70 -14.11
CA THR A 144 8.14 13.12 -14.05
C THR A 144 7.92 13.67 -15.45
N ILE A 145 6.99 14.60 -15.58
CA ILE A 145 6.68 15.28 -16.83
C ILE A 145 6.39 16.75 -16.56
N ARG A 146 6.76 17.61 -17.50
CA ARG A 146 6.36 19.02 -17.48
C ARG A 146 5.11 19.21 -18.33
N THR A 147 4.08 19.77 -17.73
CA THR A 147 2.83 20.15 -18.39
C THR A 147 2.72 21.66 -18.50
N VAL A 148 1.91 22.14 -19.46
CA VAL A 148 1.66 23.58 -19.64
C VAL A 148 0.84 24.15 -18.49
N SER A 149 -0.14 23.37 -17.97
CA SER A 149 -1.12 23.84 -16.98
C SER A 149 -0.64 23.73 -15.54
N GLN A 150 0.20 22.73 -15.22
CA GLN A 150 0.57 22.40 -13.82
C GLN A 150 2.08 22.47 -13.55
N GLY A 151 2.89 22.80 -14.56
CA GLY A 151 4.34 22.73 -14.42
C GLY A 151 4.83 21.28 -14.35
N VAL A 152 5.78 20.98 -13.46
CA VAL A 152 6.32 19.65 -13.26
C VAL A 152 5.43 18.86 -12.33
N ILE A 153 4.95 17.71 -12.79
CA ILE A 153 4.21 16.73 -12.00
C ILE A 153 4.89 15.36 -12.09
N GLY A 154 4.65 14.49 -11.13
CA GLY A 154 5.30 13.20 -11.11
C GLY A 154 4.54 12.11 -10.37
N ALA A 155 4.98 10.87 -10.58
CA ALA A 155 4.55 9.71 -9.82
C ALA A 155 5.76 8.99 -9.24
N TRP A 156 5.60 8.46 -8.04
CA TRP A 156 6.65 7.77 -7.28
C TRP A 156 6.11 6.50 -6.66
N ASN A 157 6.81 5.40 -6.88
CA ASN A 157 6.62 4.15 -6.16
C ASN A 157 7.91 3.84 -5.40
N PRO A 158 7.88 3.80 -4.07
CA PRO A 158 9.08 3.55 -3.28
C PRO A 158 9.51 2.08 -3.24
N GLY A 159 8.71 1.17 -3.78
CA GLY A 159 8.93 -0.27 -3.66
C GLY A 159 7.96 -0.93 -2.67
N CYS A 160 8.44 -1.90 -1.91
CA CYS A 160 7.65 -2.66 -0.94
C CYS A 160 8.45 -3.00 0.31
N LEU A 161 7.77 -3.58 1.32
CA LEU A 161 8.39 -4.16 2.53
C LEU A 161 8.12 -5.67 2.65
N CYS A 162 7.53 -6.29 1.62
CA CYS A 162 7.24 -7.71 1.60
C CYS A 162 8.42 -8.55 1.11
N VAL A 163 8.32 -9.86 1.21
CA VAL A 163 9.32 -10.80 0.67
C VAL A 163 9.51 -10.56 -0.83
N LEU A 164 10.76 -10.30 -1.27
CA LEU A 164 11.06 -9.96 -2.67
C LEU A 164 10.89 -11.13 -3.63
N GLN A 165 11.07 -12.36 -3.16
CA GLN A 165 10.93 -13.57 -3.98
C GLN A 165 9.97 -14.55 -3.31
N PRO A 166 8.65 -14.28 -3.35
CA PRO A 166 7.67 -15.19 -2.76
C PRO A 166 7.53 -16.46 -3.59
N LEU A 167 7.19 -17.57 -2.93
CA LEU A 167 7.11 -18.90 -3.55
C LEU A 167 6.18 -18.96 -4.77
N TYR A 168 5.12 -18.16 -4.79
CA TYR A 168 4.17 -18.16 -5.91
C TYR A 168 4.72 -17.59 -7.23
N LEU A 169 5.86 -16.93 -7.21
CA LEU A 169 6.56 -16.51 -8.43
C LEU A 169 7.33 -17.65 -9.09
N HIS A 170 7.45 -18.80 -8.41
CA HIS A 170 8.16 -19.99 -8.90
C HIS A 170 9.58 -19.66 -9.38
N GLN A 171 9.85 -19.88 -10.68
CA GLN A 171 11.16 -19.62 -11.28
C GLN A 171 11.33 -18.20 -11.84
N ASN A 172 10.29 -17.38 -11.79
CA ASN A 172 10.37 -16.01 -12.26
C ASN A 172 11.11 -15.15 -11.23
N VAL A 173 12.17 -14.50 -11.65
CA VAL A 173 12.89 -13.53 -10.80
C VAL A 173 12.03 -12.28 -10.68
N SER A 174 11.75 -11.86 -9.46
CA SER A 174 11.04 -10.62 -9.23
C SER A 174 11.93 -9.42 -9.57
N ASN A 175 11.32 -8.34 -10.01
CA ASN A 175 11.95 -7.03 -10.13
C ASN A 175 11.53 -6.10 -8.97
N TRP A 176 11.15 -6.69 -7.85
CA TRP A 176 10.73 -6.00 -6.66
C TRP A 176 11.93 -5.43 -5.90
N SER A 177 11.70 -4.38 -5.16
CA SER A 177 12.73 -3.74 -4.35
C SER A 177 12.15 -3.28 -3.03
N HIS A 178 12.94 -3.41 -1.97
CA HIS A 178 12.59 -2.83 -0.68
C HIS A 178 12.85 -1.32 -0.68
N GLY A 179 11.92 -0.58 -0.11
CA GLY A 179 12.06 0.86 0.06
C GLY A 179 10.83 1.50 0.67
N TYR A 180 10.99 2.76 1.01
CA TYR A 180 9.92 3.64 1.49
C TYR A 180 10.06 5.04 0.89
N GLY A 181 8.99 5.83 0.95
CA GLY A 181 8.98 7.20 0.48
C GLY A 181 9.10 8.19 1.63
N LEU A 182 9.91 9.23 1.45
CA LEU A 182 9.93 10.40 2.31
C LEU A 182 9.44 11.60 1.50
N GLN A 183 8.49 12.36 2.08
CA GLN A 183 8.00 13.57 1.46
C GLN A 183 8.11 14.75 2.43
N LEU A 184 8.92 15.74 2.07
CA LEU A 184 9.06 16.99 2.80
C LEU A 184 8.09 18.00 2.21
N VAL A 185 7.12 18.45 3.00
CA VAL A 185 6.03 19.32 2.53
C VAL A 185 6.17 20.71 3.14
N THR A 186 6.06 21.74 2.31
CA THR A 186 6.04 23.14 2.74
C THR A 186 4.64 23.57 3.21
N SER A 187 4.54 24.72 3.85
CA SER A 187 3.25 25.30 4.25
C SER A 187 2.32 25.61 3.06
N SER A 188 2.88 25.83 1.86
CA SER A 188 2.12 26.02 0.61
C SER A 188 1.64 24.70 -0.01
N GLY A 189 2.03 23.55 0.56
CA GLY A 189 1.73 22.22 0.04
C GLY A 189 2.67 21.78 -1.09
N ASP A 190 3.68 22.56 -1.44
CA ASP A 190 4.77 22.14 -2.32
C ASP A 190 5.61 21.09 -1.59
N PHE A 191 6.25 20.20 -2.32
CA PHE A 191 6.96 19.10 -1.68
C PHE A 191 8.20 18.65 -2.47
N LEU A 192 9.12 18.02 -1.75
CA LEU A 192 10.18 17.18 -2.28
C LEU A 192 9.86 15.74 -1.92
N HIS A 193 9.80 14.84 -2.90
CA HIS A 193 9.65 13.40 -2.68
C HIS A 193 10.96 12.67 -2.97
N ILE A 194 11.30 11.72 -2.09
CA ILE A 194 12.50 10.89 -2.20
C ILE A 194 12.09 9.43 -2.00
N ASN A 195 12.33 8.58 -2.99
CA ASN A 195 12.29 7.13 -2.80
C ASN A 195 13.59 6.70 -2.11
N ILE A 196 13.48 6.08 -0.96
CA ILE A 196 14.63 5.62 -0.16
C ILE A 196 14.69 4.11 -0.22
N PRO A 197 15.71 3.54 -0.87
CA PRO A 197 15.88 2.09 -0.93
C PRO A 197 16.31 1.53 0.43
N ILE A 198 15.86 0.31 0.71
CA ILE A 198 16.35 -0.52 1.80
C ILE A 198 17.21 -1.63 1.17
N ILE A 199 18.48 -1.67 1.52
CA ILE A 199 19.46 -2.63 0.97
C ILE A 199 19.91 -3.53 2.12
N GLU A 200 19.72 -4.84 1.96
CA GLU A 200 20.07 -5.83 2.99
C GLU A 200 19.50 -5.49 4.38
N GLY A 201 18.24 -5.05 4.42
CA GLY A 201 17.55 -4.66 5.65
C GLY A 201 17.99 -3.31 6.25
N LYS A 202 18.81 -2.53 5.55
CA LYS A 202 19.33 -1.25 6.05
C LYS A 202 18.91 -0.08 5.19
N SER A 203 18.47 0.99 5.84
CA SER A 203 18.28 2.30 5.22
C SER A 203 19.52 3.16 5.49
N TYR A 204 20.07 3.73 4.42
CA TYR A 204 21.26 4.59 4.52
C TYR A 204 20.93 6.08 4.56
N PHE A 205 19.67 6.44 4.56
CA PHE A 205 19.26 7.86 4.55
C PHE A 205 19.74 8.61 5.80
N VAL A 206 19.58 8.02 6.98
CA VAL A 206 19.98 8.63 8.25
C VAL A 206 21.50 8.82 8.33
N SER A 207 22.26 7.81 7.93
CA SER A 207 23.73 7.87 7.97
C SER A 207 24.33 8.91 7.01
N VAL A 208 23.64 9.23 5.93
CA VAL A 208 24.02 10.32 5.02
C VAL A 208 23.69 11.67 5.65
N ALA A 209 22.51 11.82 6.27
CA ALA A 209 22.11 13.05 6.94
C ALA A 209 23.06 13.40 8.11
N GLU A 210 23.48 12.41 8.90
CA GLU A 210 24.47 12.58 10.00
C GLU A 210 25.86 13.02 9.53
N ARG A 211 26.23 12.69 8.29
CA ARG A 211 27.51 13.12 7.71
C ARG A 211 27.50 14.51 7.08
N LEU A 212 26.32 15.08 6.90
CA LEU A 212 26.13 16.42 6.33
C LEU A 212 25.85 17.48 7.40
N SER A 213 25.65 17.07 8.64
CA SER A 213 25.51 17.94 9.83
C SER A 213 26.83 18.17 10.51
#